data_c74017fc4efba48f41bc558cc90f2d8a
#
_entry.id   c74017fc4efba48f41bc558cc90f2d8a
#
_cell.length_a   1.000
_cell.length_b   1.000
_cell.length_c   1.000
_cell.angle_alpha   90.00
_cell.angle_beta   90.00
_cell.angle_gamma   90.00
#
_symmetry.space_group_name_H-M   'P 1'
#
loop_
_entity.id
_entity.type
_entity.pdbx_description
1 polymer ?
#
loop_
_entity_poly.entity_id
_entity_poly.type
_entity_poly.pdbx_seq_one_letter_code
_entity_poly.pdbx_strand_id
1 'polypeptide(L)'
;MNEEKSLRKLEKRRRFEEKQYTKVSRLMKAGQPAYYFAITILLIILVDLLDNFTTSSTENITSSIITDFFVNGRLFGRSYTYEEGLSIHNSLSLLVKLTAIGAPFYKALGDKYGRKPLLAISTCGMAAGMLIIYISRTYLLYLFGTVVMTFFLGADIQIIYVLEESPAKHRATIYSVLKAIGAMGVVFIPLQRKLVMQNDSTQWREIFKLPGLVGLSVAVLVLLFAKETRVFLKQKHDYLSVPLEARLEKERQEKLEKKANANKNGVFNAIRYIWQHKEIRILILTKTVFDAALVAMTYYESVMFRAGMSTEDITTAEFFYPFLYAAALLISGFVADKFGRKNTIQIFGGICVVSYLLFIFSANQLMSPVLVGCMYGLYLGGYWIGRDYMQIMATEMVPTDIRASVIGGSAFFMLAGMVFGYAFMAVSVLFIPLWLACSLLAVPLVTLSILLLTFKVRETKGTDYETIEG
;
A
#
# COMPACT_ATOMS: atom_id res chain seq x y z
N MET A 1 -50.73 2.76 -6.69
CA MET A 1 -49.68 1.79 -7.10
C MET A 1 -48.28 2.21 -6.70
N ASN A 2 -47.85 3.49 -6.82
CA ASN A 2 -46.49 3.95 -6.38
C ASN A 2 -46.36 4.08 -4.84
N GLU A 3 -47.37 4.55 -4.12
CA GLU A 3 -47.35 4.66 -2.66
C GLU A 3 -47.34 3.30 -1.97
N GLU A 4 -48.10 2.36 -2.43
CA GLU A 4 -48.13 1.01 -1.86
C GLU A 4 -46.81 0.26 -2.05
N LYS A 5 -46.14 0.44 -3.21
CA LYS A 5 -44.78 -0.08 -3.43
C LYS A 5 -43.76 0.59 -2.52
N SER A 6 -43.93 1.89 -2.25
CA SER A 6 -43.05 2.65 -1.34
C SER A 6 -43.23 2.18 0.11
N LEU A 7 -44.44 2.01 0.57
CA LEU A 7 -44.75 1.49 1.92
C LEU A 7 -44.20 0.07 2.13
N ARG A 8 -44.40 -0.84 1.20
CA ARG A 8 -43.86 -2.21 1.26
C ARG A 8 -42.31 -2.23 1.29
N LYS A 9 -41.67 -1.28 0.62
CA LYS A 9 -40.20 -1.14 0.63
C LYS A 9 -39.71 -0.64 1.97
N LEU A 10 -40.42 0.31 2.58
CA LEU A 10 -40.13 0.84 3.93
C LEU A 10 -40.30 -0.25 5.00
N GLU A 11 -41.40 -1.02 4.95
CA GLU A 11 -41.59 -2.12 5.90
C GLU A 11 -40.52 -3.21 5.79
N LYS A 12 -40.15 -3.59 4.55
CA LYS A 12 -39.03 -4.54 4.35
C LYS A 12 -37.71 -4.02 4.93
N ARG A 13 -37.44 -2.71 4.74
CA ARG A 13 -36.24 -2.06 5.32
C ARG A 13 -36.31 -2.08 6.84
N ARG A 14 -37.44 -1.71 7.44
CA ARG A 14 -37.66 -1.71 8.90
C ARG A 14 -37.43 -3.09 9.50
N ARG A 15 -38.03 -4.14 8.99
CA ARG A 15 -37.84 -5.53 9.45
C ARG A 15 -36.38 -6.00 9.32
N PHE A 16 -35.73 -5.62 8.24
CA PHE A 16 -34.30 -5.95 8.06
C PHE A 16 -33.41 -5.26 9.09
N GLU A 17 -33.63 -3.97 9.34
CA GLU A 17 -32.87 -3.19 10.27
C GLU A 17 -33.12 -3.61 11.74
N GLU A 18 -34.33 -3.97 12.10
CA GLU A 18 -34.67 -4.57 13.42
C GLU A 18 -33.89 -5.88 13.67
N LYS A 19 -33.81 -6.75 12.67
CA LYS A 19 -32.98 -7.97 12.74
C LYS A 19 -31.48 -7.64 12.90
N GLN A 20 -31.01 -6.61 12.19
CA GLN A 20 -29.63 -6.17 12.32
C GLN A 20 -29.35 -5.56 13.72
N TYR A 21 -30.24 -4.74 14.23
CA TYR A 21 -30.12 -4.16 15.58
C TYR A 21 -30.04 -5.24 16.65
N THR A 22 -30.94 -6.23 16.60
CA THR A 22 -30.93 -7.37 17.53
C THR A 22 -29.62 -8.15 17.45
N LYS A 23 -29.11 -8.39 16.23
CA LYS A 23 -27.82 -9.07 16.01
C LYS A 23 -26.64 -8.27 16.58
N VAL A 24 -26.58 -6.97 16.31
CA VAL A 24 -25.50 -6.08 16.78
C VAL A 24 -25.54 -5.95 18.29
N SER A 25 -26.72 -5.74 18.89
CA SER A 25 -26.91 -5.68 20.34
C SER A 25 -26.46 -6.96 21.05
N ARG A 26 -26.76 -8.12 20.43
CA ARG A 26 -26.31 -9.43 20.94
C ARG A 26 -24.78 -9.55 20.89
N LEU A 27 -24.15 -9.12 19.80
CA LEU A 27 -22.70 -9.16 19.63
C LEU A 27 -21.98 -8.21 20.62
N MET A 28 -22.56 -7.03 20.91
CA MET A 28 -22.04 -6.11 21.90
C MET A 28 -22.15 -6.66 23.32
N LYS A 29 -23.27 -7.30 23.69
CA LYS A 29 -23.50 -7.90 25.02
C LYS A 29 -22.66 -9.15 25.27
N ALA A 30 -22.32 -9.91 24.23
CA ALA A 30 -21.64 -11.21 24.35
C ALA A 30 -20.21 -11.14 24.90
N GLY A 31 -19.64 -9.94 25.13
CA GLY A 31 -18.25 -9.75 25.55
C GLY A 31 -17.26 -10.48 24.64
N GLN A 32 -16.02 -10.04 24.58
CA GLN A 32 -15.00 -10.76 23.79
C GLN A 32 -14.03 -11.43 24.78
N PRO A 33 -14.02 -12.77 24.90
CA PRO A 33 -12.97 -13.45 25.65
C PRO A 33 -11.59 -13.10 25.09
N ALA A 34 -10.57 -13.01 25.95
CA ALA A 34 -9.22 -12.58 25.57
C ALA A 34 -8.60 -13.45 24.43
N TYR A 35 -8.90 -14.74 24.40
CA TYR A 35 -8.39 -15.63 23.35
C TYR A 35 -8.92 -15.30 21.95
N TYR A 36 -10.12 -14.73 21.83
CA TYR A 36 -10.64 -14.28 20.53
C TYR A 36 -9.90 -13.05 20.00
N PHE A 37 -9.44 -12.18 20.90
CA PHE A 37 -8.59 -11.06 20.51
C PHE A 37 -7.26 -11.56 19.96
N ALA A 38 -6.64 -12.55 20.62
CA ALA A 38 -5.41 -13.17 20.15
C ALA A 38 -5.56 -13.84 18.76
N ILE A 39 -6.65 -14.60 18.54
CA ILE A 39 -6.94 -15.19 17.22
C ILE A 39 -7.13 -14.12 16.16
N THR A 40 -7.85 -13.05 16.45
CA THR A 40 -8.07 -11.98 15.48
C THR A 40 -6.77 -11.26 15.14
N ILE A 41 -5.91 -10.98 16.11
CA ILE A 41 -4.59 -10.39 15.86
C ILE A 41 -3.72 -11.34 15.03
N LEU A 42 -3.71 -12.64 15.33
CA LEU A 42 -2.96 -13.61 14.56
C LEU A 42 -3.42 -13.64 13.09
N LEU A 43 -4.73 -13.61 12.85
CA LEU A 43 -5.28 -13.54 11.48
C LEU A 43 -4.90 -12.25 10.77
N ILE A 44 -4.89 -11.12 11.48
CA ILE A 44 -4.46 -9.84 10.92
C ILE A 44 -2.97 -9.87 10.56
N ILE A 45 -2.13 -10.45 11.40
CA ILE A 45 -0.70 -10.65 11.11
C ILE A 45 -0.53 -11.50 9.85
N LEU A 46 -1.27 -12.61 9.71
CA LEU A 46 -1.21 -13.46 8.52
C LEU A 46 -1.66 -12.70 7.25
N VAL A 47 -2.68 -11.84 7.36
CA VAL A 47 -3.10 -11.00 6.25
C VAL A 47 -2.02 -9.96 5.91
N ASP A 48 -1.37 -9.33 6.89
CA ASP A 48 -0.33 -8.34 6.66
C ASP A 48 0.95 -8.95 6.08
N LEU A 49 1.32 -10.17 6.50
CA LEU A 49 2.39 -10.96 5.87
C LEU A 49 2.08 -11.25 4.39
N LEU A 50 0.84 -11.66 4.10
CA LEU A 50 0.38 -11.92 2.72
C LEU A 50 0.36 -10.63 1.89
N ASP A 51 -0.04 -9.51 2.47
CA ASP A 51 -0.06 -8.18 1.85
C ASP A 51 1.35 -7.75 1.42
N ASN A 52 2.34 -7.87 2.31
CA ASN A 52 3.73 -7.54 2.00
C ASN A 52 4.35 -8.51 0.99
N PHE A 53 4.03 -9.82 1.07
CA PHE A 53 4.39 -10.78 0.03
C PHE A 53 3.83 -10.36 -1.32
N THR A 54 2.54 -10.02 -1.38
CA THR A 54 1.83 -9.61 -2.59
C THR A 54 2.44 -8.35 -3.21
N THR A 55 2.75 -7.36 -2.37
CA THR A 55 3.34 -6.08 -2.80
C THR A 55 4.66 -6.29 -3.53
N SER A 56 5.52 -7.17 -3.04
CA SER A 56 6.88 -7.34 -3.53
C SER A 56 7.05 -8.51 -4.51
N SER A 57 6.08 -9.43 -4.58
CA SER A 57 6.24 -10.70 -5.31
C SER A 57 6.57 -10.54 -6.79
N THR A 58 5.89 -9.64 -7.50
CA THR A 58 6.16 -9.40 -8.94
C THR A 58 7.46 -8.65 -9.18
N GLU A 59 7.86 -7.80 -8.25
CA GLU A 59 9.10 -7.01 -8.33
C GLU A 59 10.35 -7.87 -8.12
N ASN A 60 10.25 -8.92 -7.31
CA ASN A 60 11.33 -9.88 -7.03
C ASN A 60 11.60 -10.89 -8.17
N ILE A 61 10.77 -10.93 -9.19
CA ILE A 61 10.88 -11.91 -10.30
C ILE A 61 10.71 -11.24 -11.67
N THR A 62 10.89 -9.93 -11.73
CA THR A 62 10.69 -9.14 -12.97
C THR A 62 11.55 -9.66 -14.12
N SER A 63 12.80 -10.02 -13.87
CA SER A 63 13.70 -10.57 -14.89
C SER A 63 13.17 -11.88 -15.49
N SER A 64 12.63 -12.78 -14.65
CA SER A 64 12.04 -14.03 -15.10
C SER A 64 10.77 -13.80 -15.94
N ILE A 65 9.92 -12.85 -15.53
CA ILE A 65 8.71 -12.49 -16.27
C ILE A 65 9.07 -11.94 -17.66
N ILE A 66 10.05 -11.04 -17.72
CA ILE A 66 10.49 -10.45 -19.01
C ILE A 66 11.12 -11.50 -19.90
N THR A 67 12.00 -12.32 -19.35
CA THR A 67 12.66 -13.38 -20.12
C THR A 67 11.64 -14.38 -20.67
N ASP A 68 10.67 -14.80 -19.88
CA ASP A 68 9.69 -15.80 -20.27
C ASP A 68 8.69 -15.28 -21.33
N PHE A 69 8.10 -14.11 -21.11
CA PHE A 69 7.05 -13.60 -21.99
C PHE A 69 7.55 -12.82 -23.19
N PHE A 70 8.71 -12.17 -23.12
CA PHE A 70 9.18 -11.26 -24.16
C PHE A 70 10.41 -11.79 -24.90
N VAL A 71 11.41 -12.32 -24.17
CA VAL A 71 12.66 -12.79 -24.80
C VAL A 71 12.47 -14.18 -25.40
N ASN A 72 12.02 -15.14 -24.59
CA ASN A 72 11.80 -16.53 -25.01
C ASN A 72 10.40 -16.74 -25.60
N GLY A 73 9.43 -15.91 -25.17
CA GLY A 73 8.07 -15.95 -25.66
C GLY A 73 7.87 -15.17 -26.96
N ARG A 74 6.66 -15.30 -27.51
CA ARG A 74 6.23 -14.51 -28.65
C ARG A 74 5.02 -13.68 -28.26
N LEU A 75 5.24 -12.43 -27.90
CA LEU A 75 4.15 -11.50 -27.71
C LEU A 75 3.80 -10.87 -29.05
N PHE A 76 2.53 -10.96 -29.47
CA PHE A 76 2.08 -10.51 -30.80
C PHE A 76 2.86 -11.10 -31.97
N GLY A 77 3.36 -12.34 -31.82
CA GLY A 77 4.11 -13.05 -32.90
C GLY A 77 5.58 -12.64 -33.07
N ARG A 78 6.09 -11.74 -32.21
CA ARG A 78 7.45 -11.22 -32.22
C ARG A 78 8.18 -11.55 -30.92
N SER A 79 9.47 -11.86 -31.00
CA SER A 79 10.40 -11.90 -29.86
C SER A 79 11.03 -10.51 -29.67
N TYR A 80 11.30 -10.13 -28.44
CA TYR A 80 11.82 -8.83 -28.04
C TYR A 80 13.18 -8.97 -27.36
N THR A 81 13.98 -7.92 -27.40
CA THR A 81 15.15 -7.83 -26.51
C THR A 81 14.67 -7.64 -25.06
N TYR A 82 15.55 -7.88 -24.09
CA TYR A 82 15.21 -7.68 -22.67
C TYR A 82 14.78 -6.23 -22.40
N GLU A 83 15.47 -5.25 -22.97
CA GLU A 83 15.21 -3.83 -22.82
C GLU A 83 13.86 -3.42 -23.43
N GLU A 84 13.54 -3.91 -24.62
CA GLU A 84 12.22 -3.71 -25.24
C GLU A 84 11.11 -4.31 -24.38
N GLY A 85 11.31 -5.55 -23.92
CA GLY A 85 10.37 -6.25 -23.03
C GLY A 85 10.16 -5.51 -21.72
N LEU A 86 11.24 -5.02 -21.10
CA LEU A 86 11.20 -4.22 -19.89
C LEU A 86 10.45 -2.90 -20.09
N SER A 87 10.68 -2.20 -21.21
CA SER A 87 9.97 -0.96 -21.55
C SER A 87 8.46 -1.18 -21.70
N ILE A 88 8.06 -2.26 -22.39
CA ILE A 88 6.64 -2.63 -22.56
C ILE A 88 6.03 -2.99 -21.20
N HIS A 89 6.73 -3.81 -20.40
CA HIS A 89 6.29 -4.20 -19.06
C HIS A 89 6.09 -2.98 -18.17
N ASN A 90 7.00 -2.00 -18.19
CA ASN A 90 6.90 -0.76 -17.44
C ASN A 90 5.68 0.06 -17.82
N SER A 91 5.44 0.22 -19.12
CA SER A 91 4.29 0.97 -19.63
C SER A 91 2.96 0.34 -19.19
N LEU A 92 2.87 -0.99 -19.21
CA LEU A 92 1.67 -1.73 -18.80
C LEU A 92 1.54 -1.82 -17.28
N SER A 93 2.64 -1.89 -16.54
CA SER A 93 2.64 -1.82 -15.07
C SER A 93 2.08 -0.50 -14.55
N LEU A 94 2.30 0.61 -15.26
CA LEU A 94 1.65 1.88 -14.95
C LEU A 94 0.12 1.74 -14.98
N LEU A 95 -0.45 1.11 -16.02
CA LEU A 95 -1.90 0.90 -16.11
C LEU A 95 -2.41 0.02 -14.97
N VAL A 96 -1.65 -0.99 -14.56
CA VAL A 96 -1.98 -1.82 -13.39
C VAL A 96 -2.02 -0.97 -12.11
N LYS A 97 -1.01 -0.14 -11.89
CA LYS A 97 -0.96 0.74 -10.68
C LYS A 97 -2.12 1.77 -10.65
N LEU A 98 -2.64 2.19 -11.81
CA LEU A 98 -3.83 3.06 -11.87
C LEU A 98 -5.09 2.41 -11.26
N THR A 99 -5.18 1.09 -11.22
CA THR A 99 -6.33 0.41 -10.61
C THR A 99 -6.43 0.64 -9.10
N ALA A 100 -5.32 1.00 -8.44
CA ALA A 100 -5.29 1.38 -7.03
C ALA A 100 -6.12 2.65 -6.72
N ILE A 101 -6.48 3.46 -7.73
CA ILE A 101 -7.43 4.59 -7.56
C ILE A 101 -8.79 4.10 -7.05
N GLY A 102 -9.17 2.86 -7.32
CA GLY A 102 -10.38 2.22 -6.78
C GLY A 102 -10.35 1.93 -5.27
N ALA A 103 -9.18 1.86 -4.66
CA ALA A 103 -9.03 1.48 -3.26
C ALA A 103 -9.79 2.38 -2.26
N PRO A 104 -9.82 3.72 -2.36
CA PRO A 104 -10.60 4.57 -1.46
C PRO A 104 -12.10 4.26 -1.49
N PHE A 105 -12.65 3.95 -2.68
CA PHE A 105 -14.07 3.57 -2.81
C PHE A 105 -14.34 2.22 -2.14
N TYR A 106 -13.42 1.27 -2.27
CA TYR A 106 -13.51 -0.01 -1.61
C TYR A 106 -13.41 0.13 -0.08
N LYS A 107 -12.48 0.94 0.43
CA LYS A 107 -12.35 1.24 1.88
C LYS A 107 -13.63 1.82 2.46
N ALA A 108 -14.31 2.72 1.76
CA ALA A 108 -15.58 3.32 2.20
C ALA A 108 -16.70 2.29 2.38
N LEU A 109 -16.64 1.13 1.71
CA LEU A 109 -17.58 0.04 1.96
C LEU A 109 -17.43 -0.56 3.36
N GLY A 110 -16.24 -0.44 3.99
CA GLY A 110 -15.98 -0.88 5.35
C GLY A 110 -16.84 -0.17 6.39
N ASP A 111 -17.14 1.11 6.17
CA ASP A 111 -18.00 1.88 7.05
C ASP A 111 -19.46 1.41 6.98
N LYS A 112 -19.88 0.87 5.84
CA LYS A 112 -21.23 0.39 5.60
C LYS A 112 -21.44 -1.08 5.98
N TYR A 113 -20.51 -1.95 5.59
CA TYR A 113 -20.67 -3.40 5.71
C TYR A 113 -19.89 -4.02 6.86
N GLY A 114 -18.91 -3.32 7.41
CA GLY A 114 -18.02 -3.79 8.48
C GLY A 114 -16.60 -4.09 7.97
N ARG A 115 -15.67 -4.16 8.92
CA ARG A 115 -14.25 -4.39 8.61
C ARG A 115 -13.96 -5.86 8.31
N LYS A 116 -14.63 -6.78 9.05
CA LYS A 116 -14.44 -8.23 8.91
C LYS A 116 -14.73 -8.74 7.50
N PRO A 117 -15.91 -8.50 6.89
CA PRO A 117 -16.19 -9.01 5.54
C PRO A 117 -15.26 -8.39 4.49
N LEU A 118 -14.89 -7.11 4.62
CA LEU A 118 -13.96 -6.49 3.70
C LEU A 118 -12.54 -7.06 3.82
N LEU A 119 -12.08 -7.34 5.04
CA LEU A 119 -10.79 -7.99 5.27
C LEU A 119 -10.75 -9.36 4.56
N ALA A 120 -11.81 -10.15 4.71
CA ALA A 120 -11.90 -11.44 4.03
C ALA A 120 -11.95 -11.32 2.50
N ILE A 121 -12.73 -10.36 1.97
CA ILE A 121 -12.85 -10.14 0.52
C ILE A 121 -11.52 -9.64 -0.06
N SER A 122 -10.83 -8.70 0.60
CA SER A 122 -9.52 -8.22 0.13
C SER A 122 -8.48 -9.32 0.14
N THR A 123 -8.41 -10.13 1.21
CA THR A 123 -7.50 -11.27 1.30
C THR A 123 -7.82 -12.32 0.22
N CYS A 124 -9.09 -12.63 0.01
CA CYS A 124 -9.54 -13.54 -1.05
C CYS A 124 -9.18 -13.00 -2.44
N GLY A 125 -9.37 -11.70 -2.68
CA GLY A 125 -9.05 -11.05 -3.96
C GLY A 125 -7.54 -11.06 -4.26
N MET A 126 -6.69 -10.75 -3.28
CA MET A 126 -5.23 -10.88 -3.42
C MET A 126 -4.83 -12.31 -3.76
N ALA A 127 -5.37 -13.28 -3.02
CA ALA A 127 -5.11 -14.70 -3.24
C ALA A 127 -5.59 -15.18 -4.61
N ALA A 128 -6.77 -14.76 -5.04
CA ALA A 128 -7.31 -15.07 -6.38
C ALA A 128 -6.40 -14.49 -7.48
N GLY A 129 -5.93 -13.24 -7.32
CA GLY A 129 -4.96 -12.63 -8.24
C GLY A 129 -3.68 -13.45 -8.37
N MET A 130 -3.12 -13.93 -7.24
CA MET A 130 -1.95 -14.82 -7.22
C MET A 130 -2.22 -16.13 -7.97
N LEU A 131 -3.36 -16.77 -7.75
CA LEU A 131 -3.70 -18.01 -8.43
C LEU A 131 -3.95 -17.82 -9.93
N ILE A 132 -4.47 -16.65 -10.34
CA ILE A 132 -4.56 -16.28 -11.76
C ILE A 132 -3.17 -16.13 -12.36
N ILE A 133 -2.23 -15.48 -11.65
CA ILE A 133 -0.82 -15.38 -12.08
C ILE A 133 -0.19 -16.77 -12.18
N TYR A 134 -0.41 -17.65 -11.21
CA TYR A 134 0.09 -19.02 -11.23
C TYR A 134 -0.31 -19.79 -12.49
N ILE A 135 -1.57 -19.71 -12.90
CA ILE A 135 -2.07 -20.39 -14.11
C ILE A 135 -1.82 -19.62 -15.40
N SER A 136 -1.21 -18.42 -15.35
CA SER A 136 -1.06 -17.56 -16.51
C SER A 136 -0.03 -18.15 -17.50
N ARG A 137 -0.50 -18.50 -18.69
CA ARG A 137 0.36 -18.91 -19.82
C ARG A 137 0.55 -17.81 -20.86
N THR A 138 -0.20 -16.72 -20.74
CA THR A 138 -0.13 -15.54 -21.61
C THR A 138 0.12 -14.30 -20.78
N TYR A 139 0.81 -13.32 -21.35
CA TYR A 139 1.09 -12.06 -20.68
C TYR A 139 -0.19 -11.29 -20.30
N LEU A 140 -1.25 -11.39 -21.13
CA LEU A 140 -2.54 -10.78 -20.84
C LEU A 140 -3.19 -11.36 -19.57
N LEU A 141 -3.14 -12.68 -19.40
CA LEU A 141 -3.69 -13.34 -18.19
C LEU A 141 -2.85 -12.99 -16.97
N TYR A 142 -1.53 -12.88 -17.11
CA TYR A 142 -0.63 -12.37 -16.08
C TYR A 142 -1.02 -10.95 -15.66
N LEU A 143 -1.20 -10.03 -16.62
CA LEU A 143 -1.64 -8.65 -16.35
C LEU A 143 -3.00 -8.63 -15.64
N PHE A 144 -3.96 -9.43 -16.08
CA PHE A 144 -5.26 -9.52 -15.43
C PHE A 144 -5.13 -9.98 -13.97
N GLY A 145 -4.34 -11.01 -13.69
CA GLY A 145 -4.06 -11.46 -12.32
C GLY A 145 -3.41 -10.36 -11.49
N THR A 146 -2.46 -9.61 -12.06
CA THR A 146 -1.79 -8.49 -11.38
C THR A 146 -2.75 -7.33 -11.11
N VAL A 147 -3.68 -7.02 -12.03
CA VAL A 147 -4.75 -6.02 -11.82
C VAL A 147 -5.64 -6.43 -10.66
N VAL A 148 -6.13 -7.66 -10.64
CA VAL A 148 -6.98 -8.17 -9.54
C VAL A 148 -6.23 -8.09 -8.21
N MET A 149 -4.98 -8.57 -8.18
CA MET A 149 -4.13 -8.56 -7.01
C MET A 149 -3.90 -7.12 -6.48
N THR A 150 -3.52 -6.19 -7.35
CA THR A 150 -3.24 -4.79 -7.00
C THR A 150 -4.48 -4.03 -6.54
N PHE A 151 -5.65 -4.29 -7.13
CA PHE A 151 -6.89 -3.66 -6.72
C PHE A 151 -7.25 -3.97 -5.26
N PHE A 152 -7.13 -5.23 -4.86
CA PHE A 152 -7.44 -5.64 -3.48
C PHE A 152 -6.32 -5.32 -2.49
N LEU A 153 -5.06 -5.24 -2.94
CA LEU A 153 -3.91 -4.86 -2.13
C LEU A 153 -4.05 -3.46 -1.53
N GLY A 154 -4.53 -2.48 -2.28
CA GLY A 154 -4.65 -1.08 -1.82
C GLY A 154 -5.70 -0.84 -0.72
N ALA A 155 -6.37 -1.89 -0.25
CA ALA A 155 -7.45 -1.77 0.73
C ALA A 155 -6.95 -1.48 2.16
N ASP A 156 -5.78 -1.99 2.61
CA ASP A 156 -5.18 -1.83 3.95
C ASP A 156 -6.19 -2.01 5.11
N ILE A 157 -7.17 -2.89 4.96
CA ILE A 157 -8.25 -3.07 5.96
C ILE A 157 -7.70 -3.62 7.27
N GLN A 158 -6.63 -4.43 7.22
CA GLN A 158 -5.93 -4.98 8.38
C GLN A 158 -5.39 -3.86 9.28
N ILE A 159 -4.91 -2.77 8.70
CA ILE A 159 -4.40 -1.61 9.43
C ILE A 159 -5.54 -0.90 10.16
N ILE A 160 -6.65 -0.64 9.47
CA ILE A 160 -7.83 0.00 10.07
C ILE A 160 -8.33 -0.84 11.25
N TYR A 161 -8.38 -2.15 11.08
CA TYR A 161 -8.82 -3.09 12.09
C TYR A 161 -7.96 -2.99 13.38
N VAL A 162 -6.63 -3.00 13.23
CA VAL A 162 -5.70 -2.86 14.35
C VAL A 162 -5.83 -1.51 15.03
N LEU A 163 -5.95 -0.43 14.28
CA LEU A 163 -6.09 0.92 14.83
C LEU A 163 -7.39 1.09 15.63
N GLU A 164 -8.50 0.46 15.21
CA GLU A 164 -9.77 0.50 15.90
C GLU A 164 -9.79 -0.34 17.19
N GLU A 165 -9.11 -1.50 17.22
CA GLU A 165 -9.07 -2.40 18.39
C GLU A 165 -7.93 -2.08 19.36
N SER A 166 -6.93 -1.28 18.96
CA SER A 166 -5.78 -0.97 19.80
C SER A 166 -6.09 0.11 20.85
N PRO A 167 -5.63 -0.07 22.11
CA PRO A 167 -5.72 0.95 23.14
C PRO A 167 -5.01 2.23 22.71
N ALA A 168 -5.63 3.40 22.92
CA ALA A 168 -5.09 4.70 22.48
C ALA A 168 -3.63 4.94 22.93
N LYS A 169 -3.30 4.53 24.17
CA LYS A 169 -1.95 4.69 24.76
C LYS A 169 -0.87 3.91 24.02
N HIS A 170 -1.20 2.76 23.42
CA HIS A 170 -0.22 1.84 22.81
C HIS A 170 -0.43 1.66 21.28
N ARG A 171 -1.34 2.44 20.69
CA ARG A 171 -1.75 2.30 19.30
C ARG A 171 -0.58 2.41 18.31
N ALA A 172 0.29 3.41 18.50
CA ALA A 172 1.46 3.61 17.64
C ALA A 172 2.46 2.46 17.74
N THR A 173 2.73 1.98 18.96
CA THR A 173 3.61 0.83 19.18
C THR A 173 3.07 -0.44 18.54
N ILE A 174 1.76 -0.74 18.76
CA ILE A 174 1.12 -1.94 18.15
C ILE A 174 1.16 -1.85 16.63
N TYR A 175 0.88 -0.69 16.06
CA TYR A 175 0.96 -0.47 14.62
C TYR A 175 2.38 -0.71 14.09
N SER A 176 3.41 -0.14 14.73
CA SER A 176 4.81 -0.30 14.31
C SER A 176 5.30 -1.75 14.39
N VAL A 177 4.92 -2.46 15.46
CA VAL A 177 5.23 -3.88 15.62
C VAL A 177 4.55 -4.72 14.54
N LEU A 178 3.25 -4.45 14.27
CA LEU A 178 2.53 -5.14 13.20
C LEU A 178 3.21 -4.93 11.85
N LYS A 179 3.55 -3.69 11.50
CA LYS A 179 4.21 -3.36 10.24
C LYS A 179 5.60 -4.00 10.12
N ALA A 180 6.36 -4.06 11.20
CA ALA A 180 7.67 -4.74 11.21
C ALA A 180 7.52 -6.26 11.00
N ILE A 181 6.52 -6.89 11.63
CA ILE A 181 6.23 -8.32 11.41
C ILE A 181 5.73 -8.54 9.97
N GLY A 182 4.82 -7.68 9.50
CA GLY A 182 4.29 -7.74 8.13
C GLY A 182 5.38 -7.65 7.08
N ALA A 183 6.36 -6.76 7.25
CA ALA A 183 7.51 -6.61 6.36
C ALA A 183 8.31 -7.93 6.19
N MET A 184 8.30 -8.80 7.21
CA MET A 184 8.92 -10.13 7.11
C MET A 184 8.20 -11.07 6.13
N GLY A 185 6.98 -10.72 5.70
CA GLY A 185 6.25 -11.47 4.66
C GLY A 185 7.02 -11.58 3.35
N VAL A 186 7.87 -10.58 3.06
CA VAL A 186 8.72 -10.56 1.87
C VAL A 186 9.78 -11.67 1.89
N VAL A 187 10.24 -12.11 3.06
CA VAL A 187 11.22 -13.21 3.20
C VAL A 187 10.72 -14.52 2.59
N PHE A 188 9.39 -14.71 2.53
CA PHE A 188 8.82 -15.92 1.93
C PHE A 188 9.05 -16.00 0.41
N ILE A 189 9.33 -14.87 -0.28
CA ILE A 189 9.59 -14.86 -1.73
C ILE A 189 10.90 -15.58 -2.05
N PRO A 190 12.07 -15.19 -1.51
CA PRO A 190 13.33 -15.88 -1.76
C PRO A 190 13.32 -17.33 -1.23
N LEU A 191 12.61 -17.60 -0.13
CA LEU A 191 12.44 -18.99 0.35
C LEU A 191 11.69 -19.84 -0.68
N GLN A 192 10.60 -19.35 -1.24
CA GLN A 192 9.85 -20.02 -2.29
C GLN A 192 10.67 -20.14 -3.58
N ARG A 193 11.40 -19.08 -3.97
CA ARG A 193 12.30 -19.09 -5.11
C ARG A 193 13.32 -20.22 -5.00
N LYS A 194 13.94 -20.39 -3.84
CA LYS A 194 14.90 -21.46 -3.58
C LYS A 194 14.27 -22.86 -3.63
N LEU A 195 13.04 -23.00 -3.13
CA LEU A 195 12.34 -24.29 -3.09
C LEU A 195 11.80 -24.73 -4.44
N VAL A 196 11.32 -23.78 -5.26
CA VAL A 196 10.52 -24.08 -6.44
C VAL A 196 11.31 -23.85 -7.73
N MET A 197 12.06 -22.75 -7.85
CA MET A 197 12.76 -22.41 -9.10
C MET A 197 14.04 -23.25 -9.32
N GLN A 198 14.71 -23.71 -8.26
CA GLN A 198 15.87 -24.64 -8.33
C GLN A 198 16.80 -24.46 -9.55
N ASN A 199 17.12 -23.25 -9.94
CA ASN A 199 17.90 -22.87 -11.14
C ASN A 199 17.10 -22.82 -12.47
N ASP A 200 15.80 -23.08 -12.46
CA ASP A 200 14.93 -22.91 -13.63
C ASP A 200 14.06 -21.67 -13.49
N SER A 201 14.49 -20.58 -14.15
CA SER A 201 13.77 -19.30 -14.13
C SER A 201 12.38 -19.37 -14.78
N THR A 202 12.05 -20.43 -15.52
CA THR A 202 10.73 -20.59 -16.16
C THR A 202 9.66 -21.01 -15.16
N GLN A 203 10.05 -21.52 -14.01
CA GLN A 203 9.13 -21.97 -12.93
C GLN A 203 8.69 -20.84 -12.00
N TRP A 204 8.95 -19.58 -12.32
CA TRP A 204 8.61 -18.44 -11.48
C TRP A 204 7.12 -18.37 -11.08
N ARG A 205 6.21 -18.96 -11.87
CA ARG A 205 4.77 -18.99 -11.57
C ARG A 205 4.43 -19.78 -10.31
N GLU A 206 5.22 -20.83 -9.99
CA GLU A 206 4.99 -21.67 -8.82
C GLU A 206 5.12 -20.89 -7.49
N ILE A 207 5.85 -19.76 -7.49
CA ILE A 207 5.98 -18.87 -6.33
C ILE A 207 4.61 -18.37 -5.85
N PHE A 208 3.63 -18.21 -6.75
CA PHE A 208 2.29 -17.69 -6.42
C PHE A 208 1.31 -18.77 -5.96
N LYS A 209 1.59 -20.04 -6.18
CA LYS A 209 0.68 -21.16 -5.87
C LYS A 209 0.41 -21.28 -4.38
N LEU A 210 1.47 -21.49 -3.59
CA LEU A 210 1.34 -21.70 -2.15
C LEU A 210 0.76 -20.47 -1.44
N PRO A 211 1.26 -19.23 -1.65
CA PRO A 211 0.66 -18.05 -1.03
C PRO A 211 -0.79 -17.80 -1.46
N GLY A 212 -1.14 -18.10 -2.70
CA GLY A 212 -2.51 -18.02 -3.19
C GLY A 212 -3.44 -18.97 -2.44
N LEU A 213 -3.04 -20.25 -2.26
CA LEU A 213 -3.81 -21.23 -1.50
C LEU A 213 -3.90 -20.88 -0.01
N VAL A 214 -2.78 -20.47 0.59
CA VAL A 214 -2.74 -19.99 1.98
C VAL A 214 -3.65 -18.78 2.16
N GLY A 215 -3.59 -17.80 1.25
CA GLY A 215 -4.42 -16.61 1.29
C GLY A 215 -5.92 -16.92 1.22
N LEU A 216 -6.35 -17.86 0.38
CA LEU A 216 -7.74 -18.33 0.37
C LEU A 216 -8.13 -18.96 1.71
N SER A 217 -7.24 -19.79 2.28
CA SER A 217 -7.48 -20.40 3.59
C SER A 217 -7.59 -19.36 4.69
N VAL A 218 -6.69 -18.35 4.70
CA VAL A 218 -6.74 -17.22 5.65
C VAL A 218 -8.03 -16.42 5.47
N ALA A 219 -8.49 -16.16 4.25
CA ALA A 219 -9.76 -15.47 4.01
C ALA A 219 -10.95 -16.23 4.62
N VAL A 220 -10.98 -17.55 4.48
CA VAL A 220 -12.01 -18.39 5.12
C VAL A 220 -11.88 -18.35 6.64
N LEU A 221 -10.67 -18.45 7.19
CA LEU A 221 -10.44 -18.35 8.64
C LEU A 221 -10.87 -16.99 9.19
N VAL A 222 -10.63 -15.89 8.47
CA VAL A 222 -11.12 -14.55 8.82
C VAL A 222 -12.65 -14.54 8.87
N LEU A 223 -13.33 -15.12 7.88
CA LEU A 223 -14.80 -15.19 7.89
C LEU A 223 -15.35 -16.02 9.05
N LEU A 224 -14.67 -17.08 9.45
CA LEU A 224 -15.13 -17.98 10.52
C LEU A 224 -14.80 -17.42 11.91
N PHE A 225 -13.56 -16.99 12.13
CA PHE A 225 -13.00 -16.75 13.46
C PHE A 225 -12.75 -15.29 13.81
N ALA A 226 -12.46 -14.40 12.83
CA ALA A 226 -12.32 -12.99 13.14
C ALA A 226 -13.64 -12.40 13.63
N LYS A 227 -13.58 -11.44 14.55
CA LYS A 227 -14.76 -10.70 15.01
C LYS A 227 -14.78 -9.32 14.38
N GLU A 228 -15.96 -8.73 14.30
CA GLU A 228 -16.12 -7.35 13.85
C GLU A 228 -15.57 -6.39 14.91
N THR A 229 -15.03 -5.23 14.49
CA THR A 229 -14.46 -4.25 15.40
C THR A 229 -15.50 -3.66 16.34
N ARG A 230 -15.09 -3.40 17.60
CA ARG A 230 -15.99 -2.79 18.61
C ARG A 230 -16.44 -1.41 18.19
N VAL A 231 -15.56 -0.65 17.55
CA VAL A 231 -15.86 0.70 17.05
C VAL A 231 -16.99 0.64 16.04
N PHE A 232 -16.88 -0.26 15.04
CA PHE A 232 -17.94 -0.45 14.04
C PHE A 232 -19.26 -0.93 14.68
N LEU A 233 -19.19 -1.91 15.58
CA LEU A 233 -20.39 -2.43 16.26
C LEU A 233 -21.10 -1.32 17.06
N LYS A 234 -20.35 -0.49 17.78
CA LYS A 234 -20.89 0.65 18.54
C LYS A 234 -21.53 1.67 17.59
N GLN A 235 -20.81 2.11 16.56
CA GLN A 235 -21.36 3.06 15.57
C GLN A 235 -22.64 2.53 14.92
N LYS A 236 -22.65 1.25 14.55
CA LYS A 236 -23.81 0.62 13.93
C LYS A 236 -24.97 0.45 14.90
N HIS A 237 -24.69 0.13 16.17
CA HIS A 237 -25.70 0.07 17.22
C HIS A 237 -26.33 1.45 17.43
N ASP A 238 -25.51 2.49 17.59
CA ASP A 238 -25.98 3.85 17.83
C ASP A 238 -26.78 4.38 16.62
N TYR A 239 -26.32 4.08 15.40
CA TYR A 239 -27.07 4.40 14.19
C TYR A 239 -28.42 3.69 14.13
N LEU A 240 -28.49 2.40 14.46
CA LEU A 240 -29.74 1.61 14.41
C LEU A 240 -30.68 1.87 15.59
N SER A 241 -30.19 2.43 16.70
CA SER A 241 -31.01 2.80 17.86
C SER A 241 -31.93 4.00 17.59
N VAL A 242 -31.55 4.85 16.62
CA VAL A 242 -32.38 5.98 16.18
C VAL A 242 -33.52 5.47 15.30
N PRO A 243 -34.78 5.92 15.51
CA PRO A 243 -35.93 5.53 14.68
C PRO A 243 -35.68 5.74 13.18
N LEU A 244 -36.20 4.82 12.35
CA LEU A 244 -35.95 4.83 10.88
C LEU A 244 -36.37 6.17 10.25
N GLU A 245 -37.53 6.72 10.67
CA GLU A 245 -38.08 7.98 10.15
C GLU A 245 -37.09 9.16 10.42
N ALA A 246 -36.59 9.28 11.65
CA ALA A 246 -35.63 10.32 12.02
C ALA A 246 -34.29 10.18 11.26
N ARG A 247 -33.86 8.94 10.98
CA ARG A 247 -32.64 8.69 10.17
C ARG A 247 -32.85 9.05 8.71
N LEU A 248 -34.01 8.72 8.15
CA LEU A 248 -34.34 9.07 6.77
C LEU A 248 -34.42 10.59 6.57
N GLU A 249 -34.97 11.31 7.56
CA GLU A 249 -35.02 12.77 7.54
C GLU A 249 -33.60 13.36 7.62
N LYS A 250 -32.76 12.84 8.53
CA LYS A 250 -31.35 13.24 8.64
C LYS A 250 -30.57 12.93 7.35
N GLU A 251 -30.72 11.73 6.77
CA GLU A 251 -30.13 11.37 5.47
C GLU A 251 -30.58 12.32 4.35
N ARG A 252 -31.83 12.79 4.39
CA ARG A 252 -32.39 13.72 3.43
C ARG A 252 -31.79 15.13 3.60
N GLN A 253 -31.70 15.60 4.83
CA GLN A 253 -31.06 16.87 5.17
C GLN A 253 -29.57 16.86 4.79
N GLU A 254 -28.81 15.82 5.18
CA GLU A 254 -27.42 15.65 4.79
C GLU A 254 -27.23 15.58 3.26
N LYS A 255 -28.15 14.98 2.53
CA LYS A 255 -28.11 14.97 1.05
C LYS A 255 -28.38 16.37 0.46
N LEU A 256 -29.27 17.13 1.06
CA LEU A 256 -29.53 18.51 0.66
C LEU A 256 -28.35 19.41 0.98
N GLU A 257 -27.77 19.28 2.17
CA GLU A 257 -26.56 19.99 2.58
C GLU A 257 -25.34 19.57 1.73
N LYS A 258 -25.18 18.27 1.44
CA LYS A 258 -24.13 17.79 0.51
C LYS A 258 -24.32 18.30 -0.90
N LYS A 259 -25.56 18.44 -1.38
CA LYS A 259 -25.86 19.10 -2.66
C LYS A 259 -25.57 20.60 -2.62
N ALA A 260 -25.92 21.27 -1.53
CA ALA A 260 -25.63 22.68 -1.34
C ALA A 260 -24.13 22.95 -1.11
N ASN A 261 -23.44 22.02 -0.43
CA ASN A 261 -22.01 22.07 -0.13
C ASN A 261 -21.15 21.23 -1.11
N ALA A 262 -21.73 20.62 -2.14
CA ALA A 262 -20.98 19.82 -3.14
C ALA A 262 -19.85 20.62 -3.79
N ASN A 263 -20.00 21.94 -3.85
CA ASN A 263 -18.93 22.86 -4.24
C ASN A 263 -17.86 23.08 -3.15
N LYS A 264 -18.09 22.72 -1.87
CA LYS A 264 -17.12 22.99 -0.79
C LYS A 264 -16.22 21.82 -0.41
N ASN A 265 -16.67 20.56 -0.54
CA ASN A 265 -15.99 19.37 -0.01
C ASN A 265 -15.54 18.34 -1.07
N GLY A 266 -15.38 18.73 -2.32
CA GLY A 266 -14.92 17.83 -3.39
C GLY A 266 -13.40 17.78 -3.50
N VAL A 267 -12.89 16.76 -4.20
CA VAL A 267 -11.45 16.59 -4.52
C VAL A 267 -10.87 17.86 -5.17
N PHE A 268 -11.63 18.55 -6.01
CA PHE A 268 -11.22 19.82 -6.62
C PHE A 268 -10.97 20.94 -5.59
N ASN A 269 -11.76 20.99 -4.52
CA ASN A 269 -11.54 21.97 -3.45
C ASN A 269 -10.33 21.60 -2.59
N ALA A 270 -10.08 20.30 -2.38
CA ALA A 270 -8.85 19.85 -1.74
C ALA A 270 -7.62 20.25 -2.56
N ILE A 271 -7.65 20.05 -3.87
CA ILE A 271 -6.58 20.50 -4.78
C ILE A 271 -6.46 22.03 -4.72
N ARG A 272 -7.58 22.75 -4.78
CA ARG A 272 -7.58 24.22 -4.66
C ARG A 272 -6.99 24.68 -3.32
N TYR A 273 -7.35 24.04 -2.22
CA TYR A 273 -6.79 24.31 -0.89
C TYR A 273 -5.27 24.09 -0.86
N ILE A 274 -4.77 22.98 -1.41
CA ILE A 274 -3.33 22.70 -1.53
C ILE A 274 -2.63 23.84 -2.32
N TRP A 275 -3.23 24.30 -3.42
CA TRP A 275 -2.63 25.37 -4.23
C TRP A 275 -2.64 26.73 -3.54
N GLN A 276 -3.66 27.05 -2.74
CA GLN A 276 -3.80 28.32 -2.04
C GLN A 276 -2.84 28.44 -0.84
N HIS A 277 -2.53 27.32 -0.15
CA HIS A 277 -1.69 27.30 1.04
C HIS A 277 -0.25 26.95 0.70
N LYS A 278 0.64 27.93 0.70
CA LYS A 278 2.05 27.79 0.26
C LYS A 278 2.80 26.65 0.93
N GLU A 279 2.70 26.49 2.25
CA GLU A 279 3.45 25.48 3.00
C GLU A 279 3.01 24.05 2.63
N ILE A 280 1.69 23.83 2.60
CA ILE A 280 1.11 22.53 2.21
C ILE A 280 1.45 22.20 0.76
N ARG A 281 1.33 23.20 -0.14
CA ARG A 281 1.70 23.05 -1.55
C ARG A 281 3.15 22.60 -1.72
N ILE A 282 4.08 23.25 -1.02
CA ILE A 282 5.49 22.91 -1.09
C ILE A 282 5.71 21.49 -0.57
N LEU A 283 5.11 21.10 0.56
CA LEU A 283 5.24 19.75 1.11
C LEU A 283 4.67 18.69 0.17
N ILE A 284 3.46 18.91 -0.40
CA ILE A 284 2.84 17.96 -1.33
C ILE A 284 3.66 17.82 -2.62
N LEU A 285 4.15 18.93 -3.19
CA LEU A 285 5.02 18.89 -4.38
C LEU A 285 6.35 18.19 -4.07
N THR A 286 6.94 18.46 -2.91
CA THR A 286 8.16 17.75 -2.46
C THR A 286 7.92 16.25 -2.36
N LYS A 287 6.79 15.85 -1.76
CA LYS A 287 6.38 14.45 -1.67
C LYS A 287 6.13 13.84 -3.06
N THR A 288 5.54 14.58 -4.00
CA THR A 288 5.33 14.13 -5.38
C THR A 288 6.64 13.80 -6.09
N VAL A 289 7.65 14.68 -5.93
CA VAL A 289 9.00 14.45 -6.46
C VAL A 289 9.62 13.21 -5.82
N PHE A 290 9.45 13.03 -4.51
CA PHE A 290 9.92 11.87 -3.77
C PHE A 290 9.21 10.57 -4.23
N ASP A 291 7.89 10.62 -4.42
CA ASP A 291 7.09 9.47 -4.87
C ASP A 291 7.45 9.03 -6.31
N ALA A 292 7.96 9.93 -7.16
CA ALA A 292 8.47 9.55 -8.48
C ALA A 292 9.69 8.62 -8.40
N ALA A 293 10.54 8.78 -7.38
CA ALA A 293 11.70 7.92 -7.15
C ALA A 293 11.31 6.48 -6.74
N LEU A 294 10.05 6.25 -6.27
CA LEU A 294 9.54 4.93 -5.93
C LEU A 294 9.74 3.93 -7.07
N VAL A 295 9.57 4.39 -8.31
CA VAL A 295 9.63 3.50 -9.47
C VAL A 295 11.01 2.84 -9.62
N ALA A 296 12.11 3.54 -9.27
CA ALA A 296 13.44 2.96 -9.30
C ALA A 296 13.61 1.75 -8.36
N MET A 297 12.81 1.70 -7.25
CA MET A 297 12.88 0.59 -6.30
C MET A 297 12.31 -0.70 -6.87
N THR A 298 11.37 -0.62 -7.79
CA THR A 298 10.73 -1.81 -8.37
C THR A 298 11.65 -2.60 -9.30
N TYR A 299 12.84 -2.06 -9.63
CA TYR A 299 13.81 -2.68 -10.55
C TYR A 299 15.03 -3.31 -9.87
N TYR A 300 15.06 -3.41 -8.55
CA TYR A 300 16.27 -3.86 -7.84
C TYR A 300 16.69 -5.30 -8.25
N GLU A 301 15.75 -6.20 -8.44
CA GLU A 301 16.01 -7.55 -8.93
C GLU A 301 16.58 -7.52 -10.36
N SER A 302 15.95 -6.75 -11.25
CA SER A 302 16.42 -6.58 -12.61
C SER A 302 17.80 -5.90 -12.69
N VAL A 303 18.12 -4.98 -11.76
CA VAL A 303 19.45 -4.36 -11.63
C VAL A 303 20.50 -5.41 -11.26
N MET A 304 20.24 -6.24 -10.25
CA MET A 304 21.14 -7.33 -9.86
C MET A 304 21.33 -8.34 -11.01
N PHE A 305 20.23 -8.72 -11.66
CA PHE A 305 20.25 -9.62 -12.82
C PHE A 305 21.10 -9.05 -13.96
N ARG A 306 20.92 -7.78 -14.31
CA ARG A 306 21.67 -7.11 -15.39
C ARG A 306 23.14 -6.82 -15.02
N ALA A 307 23.46 -6.76 -13.73
CA ALA A 307 24.82 -6.71 -13.24
C ALA A 307 25.57 -8.05 -13.38
N GLY A 308 24.85 -9.15 -13.69
CA GLY A 308 25.41 -10.48 -13.89
C GLY A 308 25.45 -11.32 -12.61
N MET A 309 24.72 -10.93 -11.55
CA MET A 309 24.58 -11.78 -10.35
C MET A 309 23.83 -13.07 -10.69
N SER A 310 24.26 -14.18 -10.12
CA SER A 310 23.58 -15.46 -10.27
C SER A 310 22.18 -15.45 -9.60
N THR A 311 21.29 -16.34 -10.02
CA THR A 311 19.97 -16.50 -9.40
C THR A 311 20.07 -16.81 -7.89
N GLU A 312 21.12 -17.56 -7.48
CA GLU A 312 21.37 -17.86 -6.08
C GLU A 312 21.81 -16.63 -5.29
N ASP A 313 22.71 -15.81 -5.87
CA ASP A 313 23.16 -14.55 -5.26
C ASP A 313 22.00 -13.56 -5.10
N ILE A 314 21.16 -13.40 -6.14
CA ILE A 314 19.99 -12.55 -6.08
C ILE A 314 19.03 -13.04 -4.98
N THR A 315 18.75 -14.35 -4.94
CA THR A 315 17.90 -14.95 -3.90
C THR A 315 18.46 -14.72 -2.49
N THR A 316 19.78 -14.79 -2.34
CA THR A 316 20.46 -14.49 -1.06
C THR A 316 20.33 -13.01 -0.68
N ALA A 317 20.54 -12.10 -1.62
CA ALA A 317 20.36 -10.66 -1.38
C ALA A 317 18.91 -10.33 -0.98
N GLU A 318 17.93 -10.94 -1.68
CA GLU A 318 16.50 -10.80 -1.40
C GLU A 318 16.11 -11.36 -0.02
N PHE A 319 16.80 -12.36 0.47
CA PHE A 319 16.55 -12.91 1.80
C PHE A 319 17.00 -11.94 2.91
N PHE A 320 18.09 -11.20 2.72
CA PHE A 320 18.64 -10.35 3.77
C PHE A 320 18.04 -8.94 3.84
N TYR A 321 17.57 -8.36 2.75
CA TYR A 321 17.11 -6.97 2.78
C TYR A 321 15.92 -6.70 3.72
N PRO A 322 14.93 -7.60 3.91
CA PRO A 322 13.78 -7.31 4.76
C PRO A 322 14.16 -7.10 6.23
N PHE A 323 15.26 -7.70 6.70
CA PHE A 323 15.73 -7.53 8.08
C PHE A 323 16.19 -6.09 8.33
N LEU A 324 16.99 -5.54 7.41
CA LEU A 324 17.48 -4.15 7.53
C LEU A 324 16.33 -3.15 7.32
N TYR A 325 15.42 -3.45 6.41
CA TYR A 325 14.21 -2.68 6.20
C TYR A 325 13.36 -2.62 7.48
N ALA A 326 13.05 -3.77 8.08
CA ALA A 326 12.27 -3.85 9.32
C ALA A 326 12.98 -3.14 10.49
N ALA A 327 14.31 -3.31 10.63
CA ALA A 327 15.09 -2.62 11.65
C ALA A 327 15.03 -1.10 11.48
N ALA A 328 15.16 -0.58 10.26
CA ALA A 328 15.04 0.84 9.99
C ALA A 328 13.67 1.39 10.39
N LEU A 329 12.58 0.68 10.05
CA LEU A 329 11.22 1.05 10.44
C LEU A 329 11.06 1.12 11.97
N LEU A 330 11.57 0.13 12.71
CA LEU A 330 11.50 0.11 14.17
C LEU A 330 12.26 1.30 14.79
N ILE A 331 13.44 1.61 14.28
CA ILE A 331 14.28 2.70 14.77
C ILE A 331 13.67 4.07 14.46
N SER A 332 12.98 4.21 13.32
CA SER A 332 12.46 5.50 12.87
C SER A 332 11.49 6.16 13.85
N GLY A 333 10.68 5.38 14.55
CA GLY A 333 9.76 5.87 15.58
C GLY A 333 10.49 6.60 16.71
N PHE A 334 11.56 5.99 17.25
CA PHE A 334 12.39 6.60 18.31
C PHE A 334 13.08 7.88 17.82
N VAL A 335 13.57 7.86 16.57
CA VAL A 335 14.21 9.04 15.97
C VAL A 335 13.19 10.18 15.81
N ALA A 336 11.99 9.89 15.34
CA ALA A 336 10.94 10.88 15.14
C ALA A 336 10.43 11.49 16.45
N ASP A 337 10.30 10.68 17.50
CA ASP A 337 9.88 11.18 18.81
C ASP A 337 10.96 12.06 19.46
N LYS A 338 12.24 11.73 19.24
CA LYS A 338 13.35 12.49 19.82
C LYS A 338 13.70 13.74 18.99
N PHE A 339 13.83 13.62 17.68
CA PHE A 339 14.38 14.68 16.80
C PHE A 339 13.35 15.42 15.97
N GLY A 340 12.09 14.93 15.90
CA GLY A 340 11.03 15.52 15.07
C GLY A 340 10.92 14.90 13.68
N ARG A 341 9.83 15.23 12.98
CA ARG A 341 9.48 14.61 11.69
C ARG A 341 10.42 15.02 10.58
N LYS A 342 10.73 16.31 10.49
CA LYS A 342 11.63 16.86 9.47
C LYS A 342 13.04 16.27 9.57
N ASN A 343 13.63 16.24 10.76
CA ASN A 343 14.95 15.69 10.99
C ASN A 343 15.00 14.18 10.69
N THR A 344 13.92 13.45 11.01
CA THR A 344 13.78 12.02 10.67
C THR A 344 13.85 11.82 9.15
N ILE A 345 13.10 12.61 8.38
CA ILE A 345 13.13 12.53 6.91
C ILE A 345 14.53 12.85 6.36
N GLN A 346 15.20 13.85 6.93
CA GLN A 346 16.58 14.20 6.51
C GLN A 346 17.58 13.08 6.77
N ILE A 347 17.56 12.49 7.97
CA ILE A 347 18.46 11.39 8.36
C ILE A 347 18.21 10.17 7.47
N PHE A 348 16.95 9.69 7.41
CA PHE A 348 16.63 8.47 6.65
C PHE A 348 16.66 8.70 5.14
N GLY A 349 16.35 9.90 4.67
CA GLY A 349 16.53 10.28 3.27
C GLY A 349 18.01 10.33 2.86
N GLY A 350 18.90 10.80 3.74
CA GLY A 350 20.34 10.72 3.54
C GLY A 350 20.84 9.26 3.49
N ILE A 351 20.37 8.42 4.43
CA ILE A 351 20.64 6.97 4.43
C ILE A 351 20.12 6.36 3.11
N CYS A 352 18.93 6.72 2.65
CA CYS A 352 18.35 6.26 1.40
C CYS A 352 19.28 6.51 0.21
N VAL A 353 19.79 7.73 0.04
CA VAL A 353 20.68 8.09 -1.08
C VAL A 353 21.99 7.33 -1.01
N VAL A 354 22.63 7.33 0.16
CA VAL A 354 23.95 6.68 0.34
C VAL A 354 23.84 5.17 0.15
N SER A 355 22.87 4.53 0.78
CA SER A 355 22.67 3.09 0.67
C SER A 355 22.25 2.66 -0.73
N TYR A 356 21.53 3.51 -1.48
CA TYR A 356 21.23 3.25 -2.89
C TYR A 356 22.48 3.25 -3.76
N LEU A 357 23.34 4.24 -3.60
CA LEU A 357 24.63 4.30 -4.34
C LEU A 357 25.50 3.09 -4.01
N LEU A 358 25.55 2.70 -2.73
CA LEU A 358 26.30 1.51 -2.29
C LEU A 358 25.65 0.21 -2.84
N PHE A 359 24.32 0.13 -2.92
CA PHE A 359 23.63 -0.99 -3.55
C PHE A 359 24.03 -1.13 -5.02
N ILE A 360 23.94 -0.06 -5.81
CA ILE A 360 24.33 -0.06 -7.22
C ILE A 360 25.81 -0.42 -7.39
N PHE A 361 26.69 0.17 -6.59
CA PHE A 361 28.12 -0.13 -6.62
C PHE A 361 28.40 -1.59 -6.29
N SER A 362 27.86 -2.10 -5.18
CA SER A 362 28.10 -3.48 -4.73
C SER A 362 27.53 -4.53 -5.70
N ALA A 363 26.37 -4.26 -6.31
CA ALA A 363 25.78 -5.15 -7.31
C ALA A 363 26.62 -5.20 -8.59
N ASN A 364 27.06 -4.04 -9.12
CA ASN A 364 27.88 -3.99 -10.34
C ASN A 364 29.29 -4.55 -10.14
N GLN A 365 29.84 -4.52 -8.92
CA GLN A 365 31.13 -5.15 -8.60
C GLN A 365 31.02 -6.62 -8.18
N LEU A 366 29.80 -7.21 -8.27
CA LEU A 366 29.53 -8.59 -7.86
C LEU A 366 30.03 -8.90 -6.45
N MET A 367 29.82 -7.96 -5.52
CA MET A 367 30.22 -8.12 -4.13
C MET A 367 29.34 -9.16 -3.42
N SER A 368 29.63 -9.43 -2.13
CA SER A 368 28.84 -10.38 -1.35
C SER A 368 27.32 -10.11 -1.47
N PRO A 369 26.51 -11.10 -1.82
CA PRO A 369 25.06 -10.97 -1.95
C PRO A 369 24.39 -10.44 -0.67
N VAL A 370 24.93 -10.81 0.50
CA VAL A 370 24.47 -10.29 1.80
C VAL A 370 24.64 -8.78 1.88
N LEU A 371 25.81 -8.26 1.45
CA LEU A 371 26.05 -6.83 1.44
C LEU A 371 25.10 -6.10 0.48
N VAL A 372 24.89 -6.64 -0.73
CA VAL A 372 23.98 -6.08 -1.72
C VAL A 372 22.56 -6.01 -1.15
N GLY A 373 22.08 -7.09 -0.54
CA GLY A 373 20.77 -7.14 0.12
C GLY A 373 20.67 -6.15 1.29
N CYS A 374 21.69 -6.07 2.14
CA CYS A 374 21.71 -5.12 3.25
C CYS A 374 21.64 -3.65 2.78
N MET A 375 22.38 -3.30 1.74
CA MET A 375 22.36 -1.93 1.18
C MET A 375 21.00 -1.62 0.57
N TYR A 376 20.38 -2.56 -0.15
CA TYR A 376 19.03 -2.39 -0.66
C TYR A 376 18.00 -2.25 0.48
N GLY A 377 18.09 -3.05 1.54
CA GLY A 377 17.19 -2.96 2.70
C GLY A 377 17.25 -1.60 3.42
N LEU A 378 18.46 -1.03 3.58
CA LEU A 378 18.62 0.32 4.12
C LEU A 378 18.05 1.39 3.18
N TYR A 379 18.24 1.25 1.88
CA TYR A 379 17.64 2.11 0.87
C TYR A 379 16.11 2.09 0.96
N LEU A 380 15.52 0.90 0.96
CA LEU A 380 14.09 0.69 1.06
C LEU A 380 13.52 1.29 2.35
N GLY A 381 14.18 1.03 3.48
CA GLY A 381 13.81 1.59 4.77
C GLY A 381 13.86 3.11 4.79
N GLY A 382 14.96 3.69 4.32
CA GLY A 382 15.11 5.14 4.22
C GLY A 382 14.04 5.82 3.38
N TYR A 383 13.70 5.19 2.26
CA TYR A 383 12.63 5.67 1.37
C TYR A 383 11.26 5.66 2.05
N TRP A 384 10.80 4.50 2.55
CA TRP A 384 9.46 4.38 3.14
C TRP A 384 9.30 5.26 4.38
N ILE A 385 10.34 5.36 5.22
CA ILE A 385 10.35 6.26 6.37
C ILE A 385 10.18 7.71 5.91
N GLY A 386 10.98 8.15 4.93
CA GLY A 386 10.89 9.51 4.39
C GLY A 386 9.50 9.83 3.87
N ARG A 387 8.91 8.91 3.09
CA ARG A 387 7.57 9.03 2.50
C ARG A 387 6.46 9.10 3.55
N ASP A 388 6.50 8.21 4.54
CA ASP A 388 5.46 8.11 5.57
C ASP A 388 5.49 9.33 6.49
N TYR A 389 6.67 9.81 6.89
CA TYR A 389 6.78 11.02 7.69
C TYR A 389 6.39 12.30 6.93
N MET A 390 6.63 12.40 5.61
CA MET A 390 6.05 13.49 4.81
C MET A 390 4.52 13.43 4.80
N GLN A 391 3.93 12.23 4.77
CA GLN A 391 2.48 12.07 4.88
C GLN A 391 1.96 12.49 6.25
N ILE A 392 2.65 12.13 7.32
CA ILE A 392 2.33 12.55 8.69
C ILE A 392 2.38 14.07 8.80
N MET A 393 3.46 14.71 8.33
CA MET A 393 3.57 16.17 8.32
C MET A 393 2.42 16.83 7.55
N ALA A 394 2.02 16.28 6.40
CA ALA A 394 0.86 16.79 5.66
C ALA A 394 -0.44 16.71 6.47
N THR A 395 -0.63 15.65 7.29
CA THR A 395 -1.80 15.55 8.17
C THR A 395 -1.75 16.53 9.34
N GLU A 396 -0.54 16.81 9.83
CA GLU A 396 -0.29 17.74 10.95
C GLU A 396 -0.44 19.22 10.55
N MET A 397 -0.39 19.53 9.24
CA MET A 397 -0.49 20.90 8.71
C MET A 397 -1.89 21.29 8.22
N VAL A 398 -2.87 20.37 8.25
CA VAL A 398 -4.21 20.60 7.69
C VAL A 398 -5.27 20.59 8.79
N PRO A 399 -6.22 21.57 8.81
CA PRO A 399 -7.34 21.58 9.72
C PRO A 399 -8.15 20.27 9.68
N THR A 400 -8.73 19.89 10.82
CA THR A 400 -9.36 18.58 11.01
C THR A 400 -10.56 18.35 10.09
N ASP A 401 -11.32 19.40 9.81
CA ASP A 401 -12.56 19.39 9.00
C ASP A 401 -12.32 19.06 7.52
N ILE A 402 -11.16 19.45 6.96
CA ILE A 402 -10.81 19.22 5.55
C ILE A 402 -9.66 18.22 5.37
N ARG A 403 -9.04 17.74 6.45
CA ARG A 403 -7.85 16.87 6.45
C ARG A 403 -8.02 15.66 5.55
N ALA A 404 -9.12 14.92 5.70
CA ALA A 404 -9.39 13.74 4.90
C ALA A 404 -9.48 14.04 3.40
N SER A 405 -10.08 15.18 3.04
CA SER A 405 -10.20 15.64 1.65
C SER A 405 -8.85 16.03 1.06
N VAL A 406 -8.00 16.74 1.82
CA VAL A 406 -6.66 17.15 1.38
C VAL A 406 -5.73 15.96 1.23
N ILE A 407 -5.78 15.00 2.16
CA ILE A 407 -4.99 13.75 2.06
C ILE A 407 -5.46 12.92 0.86
N GLY A 408 -6.78 12.79 0.65
CA GLY A 408 -7.34 12.15 -0.54
C GLY A 408 -6.93 12.85 -1.84
N GLY A 409 -6.94 14.19 -1.85
CA GLY A 409 -6.46 15.01 -2.96
C GLY A 409 -4.97 14.84 -3.25
N SER A 410 -4.14 14.66 -2.20
CA SER A 410 -2.70 14.43 -2.37
C SER A 410 -2.36 13.14 -3.11
N ALA A 411 -3.26 12.14 -3.11
CA ALA A 411 -3.08 10.91 -3.86
C ALA A 411 -2.99 11.13 -5.38
N PHE A 412 -3.64 12.15 -5.91
CA PHE A 412 -3.51 12.52 -7.33
C PHE A 412 -2.11 13.03 -7.68
N PHE A 413 -1.49 13.77 -6.75
CA PHE A 413 -0.12 14.24 -6.92
C PHE A 413 0.88 13.06 -6.85
N MET A 414 0.68 12.13 -5.93
CA MET A 414 1.46 10.88 -5.87
C MET A 414 1.37 10.12 -7.19
N LEU A 415 0.16 9.97 -7.73
CA LEU A 415 -0.05 9.31 -9.01
C LEU A 415 0.71 10.02 -10.14
N ALA A 416 0.70 11.35 -10.18
CA ALA A 416 1.45 12.12 -11.16
C ALA A 416 2.98 11.84 -11.06
N GLY A 417 3.51 11.77 -9.84
CA GLY A 417 4.90 11.37 -9.61
C GLY A 417 5.21 9.96 -10.13
N MET A 418 4.36 8.99 -9.83
CA MET A 418 4.52 7.62 -10.32
C MET A 418 4.43 7.53 -11.85
N VAL A 419 3.48 8.24 -12.48
CA VAL A 419 3.34 8.31 -13.94
C VAL A 419 4.64 8.84 -14.56
N PHE A 420 5.20 9.92 -14.01
CA PHE A 420 6.49 10.45 -14.45
C PHE A 420 7.60 9.40 -14.33
N GLY A 421 7.73 8.73 -13.16
CA GLY A 421 8.74 7.72 -12.93
C GLY A 421 8.66 6.55 -13.91
N TYR A 422 7.46 5.98 -14.11
CA TYR A 422 7.27 4.89 -15.08
C TYR A 422 7.52 5.32 -16.53
N ALA A 423 7.06 6.52 -16.93
CA ALA A 423 7.31 7.06 -18.26
C ALA A 423 8.82 7.29 -18.50
N PHE A 424 9.51 7.84 -17.50
CA PHE A 424 10.95 8.00 -17.56
C PHE A 424 11.67 6.66 -17.73
N MET A 425 11.33 5.66 -16.91
CA MET A 425 11.94 4.33 -16.99
C MET A 425 11.61 3.62 -18.33
N ALA A 426 10.38 3.70 -18.81
CA ALA A 426 9.98 3.07 -20.08
C ALA A 426 10.81 3.58 -21.27
N VAL A 427 11.20 4.85 -21.25
CA VAL A 427 12.02 5.45 -22.30
C VAL A 427 13.52 5.23 -22.04
N SER A 428 13.98 5.50 -20.83
CA SER A 428 15.41 5.53 -20.50
C SER A 428 16.10 4.18 -20.68
N VAL A 429 15.42 3.07 -20.34
CA VAL A 429 15.98 1.71 -20.46
C VAL A 429 16.30 1.30 -21.90
N LEU A 430 15.77 2.01 -22.90
CA LEU A 430 16.07 1.77 -24.31
C LEU A 430 17.40 2.41 -24.76
N PHE A 431 17.89 3.41 -24.02
CA PHE A 431 19.05 4.22 -24.42
C PHE A 431 20.24 4.13 -23.48
N ILE A 432 20.00 3.86 -22.20
CA ILE A 432 21.04 3.80 -21.16
C ILE A 432 20.90 2.53 -20.31
N PRO A 433 22.02 2.05 -19.70
CA PRO A 433 21.96 0.88 -18.82
C PRO A 433 20.97 1.05 -17.68
N LEU A 434 20.27 -0.03 -17.31
CA LEU A 434 19.22 -0.03 -16.31
C LEU A 434 19.66 0.59 -14.97
N TRP A 435 20.85 0.24 -14.46
CA TRP A 435 21.40 0.78 -13.23
C TRP A 435 21.56 2.31 -13.27
N LEU A 436 21.94 2.86 -14.45
CA LEU A 436 22.08 4.30 -14.63
C LEU A 436 20.71 4.99 -14.72
N ALA A 437 19.76 4.40 -15.46
CA ALA A 437 18.38 4.91 -15.51
C ALA A 437 17.75 5.00 -14.13
N CYS A 438 17.84 3.93 -13.33
CA CYS A 438 17.36 3.91 -11.95
C CYS A 438 18.09 4.94 -11.07
N SER A 439 19.42 5.10 -11.23
CA SER A 439 20.20 6.07 -10.46
C SER A 439 19.84 7.51 -10.79
N LEU A 440 19.62 7.83 -12.06
CA LEU A 440 19.18 9.15 -12.50
C LEU A 440 17.75 9.50 -12.04
N LEU A 441 16.92 8.50 -11.82
CA LEU A 441 15.59 8.70 -11.25
C LEU A 441 15.66 8.83 -9.72
N ALA A 442 16.30 7.90 -9.02
CA ALA A 442 16.26 7.85 -7.56
C ALA A 442 17.09 8.97 -6.90
N VAL A 443 18.37 9.08 -7.23
CA VAL A 443 19.31 9.93 -6.49
C VAL A 443 18.97 11.42 -6.59
N PRO A 444 18.76 12.01 -7.79
CA PRO A 444 18.45 13.42 -7.89
C PRO A 444 17.10 13.78 -7.27
N LEU A 445 16.05 12.93 -7.46
CA LEU A 445 14.72 13.25 -6.97
C LEU A 445 14.61 13.13 -5.45
N VAL A 446 15.22 12.11 -4.84
CA VAL A 446 15.30 11.99 -3.37
C VAL A 446 16.10 13.14 -2.79
N THR A 447 17.28 13.45 -3.35
CA THR A 447 18.13 14.56 -2.89
C THR A 447 17.41 15.90 -3.01
N LEU A 448 16.78 16.18 -4.16
CA LEU A 448 15.98 17.41 -4.36
C LEU A 448 14.86 17.51 -3.33
N SER A 449 14.16 16.41 -3.05
CA SER A 449 13.09 16.40 -2.07
C SER A 449 13.59 16.70 -0.66
N ILE A 450 14.75 16.13 -0.26
CA ILE A 450 15.37 16.43 1.05
C ILE A 450 15.77 17.90 1.12
N LEU A 451 16.35 18.46 0.06
CA LEU A 451 16.75 19.86 0.01
C LEU A 451 15.51 20.79 0.09
N LEU A 452 14.46 20.51 -0.68
CA LEU A 452 13.22 21.27 -0.63
C LEU A 452 12.59 21.22 0.76
N LEU A 453 12.53 20.04 1.38
CA LEU A 453 12.05 19.86 2.75
C LEU A 453 12.90 20.69 3.74
N THR A 454 14.23 20.63 3.62
CA THR A 454 15.17 21.30 4.52
C THR A 454 14.98 22.80 4.50
N PHE A 455 14.88 23.40 3.31
CA PHE A 455 14.87 24.87 3.18
C PHE A 455 13.49 25.50 3.11
N LYS A 456 12.44 24.74 2.80
CA LYS A 456 11.11 25.31 2.49
C LYS A 456 9.98 24.79 3.36
N VAL A 457 10.18 23.73 4.13
CA VAL A 457 9.13 23.14 4.98
C VAL A 457 9.53 23.30 6.46
N ARG A 458 8.58 23.70 7.31
CA ARG A 458 8.81 23.80 8.77
C ARG A 458 8.65 22.47 9.46
N GLU A 459 9.24 22.34 10.68
CA GLU A 459 9.01 21.20 11.55
C GLU A 459 7.56 21.21 12.08
N THR A 460 6.93 20.03 12.17
CA THR A 460 5.55 19.89 12.66
C THR A 460 5.45 19.22 14.02
N LYS A 461 6.57 18.80 14.62
CA LYS A 461 6.59 18.21 15.96
C LYS A 461 5.98 19.16 17.00
N GLY A 462 4.96 18.67 17.75
CA GLY A 462 4.31 19.45 18.82
C GLY A 462 3.31 20.48 18.33
N THR A 463 2.90 20.46 17.06
CA THR A 463 1.81 21.31 16.56
C THR A 463 0.50 20.84 17.19
N ASP A 464 -0.18 21.74 17.88
CA ASP A 464 -1.47 21.47 18.48
C ASP A 464 -2.55 21.52 17.39
N TYR A 465 -3.27 20.40 17.23
CA TYR A 465 -4.28 20.24 16.17
C TYR A 465 -5.47 21.18 16.30
N GLU A 466 -5.69 21.71 17.52
CA GLU A 466 -6.82 22.62 17.82
C GLU A 466 -6.52 24.08 17.44
N THR A 467 -5.25 24.44 17.25
CA THR A 467 -4.83 25.82 16.96
C THR A 467 -4.67 26.16 15.48
N ILE A 468 -4.91 25.19 14.58
CA ILE A 468 -4.85 25.44 13.13
C ILE A 468 -6.20 26.03 12.70
N GLU A 469 -6.35 27.34 12.85
CA GLU A 469 -7.47 28.08 12.27
C GLU A 469 -7.42 28.03 10.73
N GLY A 470 -8.58 27.75 10.11
CA GLY A 470 -8.75 27.59 8.67
C GLY A 470 -8.64 28.89 7.88
#